data_e572191e49c80526a7177be0dd193ead
#
_entry.id   e572191e49c80526a7177be0dd193ead
#
_cell.length_a   1.000
_cell.length_b   1.000
_cell.length_c   1.000
_cell.angle_alpha   90.00
_cell.angle_beta   90.00
_cell.angle_gamma   90.00
#
_symmetry.space_group_name_H-M   'P 1'
#
loop_
_entity.id
_entity.type
_entity.pdbx_description
1 polymer ?
#
loop_
_entity_poly.entity_id
_entity_poly.type
_entity_poly.pdbx_seq_one_letter_code
_entity_poly.pdbx_strand_id
1 'polypeptide(L)'
;MHVLHVVGARPNFMKAAPVLAALARVSGVQQTLIHTGQHYDSNMSDVFLQQLEMPPPDVNLDVGSGSHARQTAEIMSRFEPVVTERRPDFVLVYGDVNSTVAAALVCSKLQVRVGHVEAGLRSRDRSMPEEINRIITDQLSDLLFAPSEDADQNLRREGIDASKIHRVGNVMIDTLVRLLPRSLRYKPDDLPARYALVTLHRPQMWMIRSGCVSCWWRW
;
A
#
# COMPACT_ATOMS: atom_id res chain seq x y z
N MET A 1 -20.68 -7.44 -8.19
CA MET A 1 -19.91 -6.24 -7.74
C MET A 1 -18.51 -6.32 -8.31
N HIS A 2 -18.06 -5.26 -8.99
CA HIS A 2 -16.73 -5.18 -9.59
C HIS A 2 -15.81 -4.28 -8.74
N VAL A 3 -14.73 -4.85 -8.22
CA VAL A 3 -13.75 -4.18 -7.36
C VAL A 3 -12.41 -4.05 -8.09
N LEU A 4 -11.89 -2.83 -8.19
CA LEU A 4 -10.53 -2.57 -8.66
C LEU A 4 -9.59 -2.45 -7.45
N HIS A 5 -8.41 -3.06 -7.55
CA HIS A 5 -7.32 -2.93 -6.58
C HIS A 5 -6.17 -2.18 -7.23
N VAL A 6 -5.73 -1.06 -6.62
CA VAL A 6 -4.63 -0.25 -7.14
C VAL A 6 -3.40 -0.43 -6.28
N VAL A 7 -2.32 -0.91 -6.88
CA VAL A 7 -1.02 -1.12 -6.23
C VAL A 7 0.09 -0.46 -7.04
N GLY A 8 1.12 0.06 -6.37
CA GLY A 8 2.20 0.77 -7.05
C GLY A 8 3.59 0.51 -6.50
N ALA A 9 3.69 0.06 -5.27
CA ALA A 9 4.94 -0.16 -4.57
C ALA A 9 4.87 -1.44 -3.73
N ARG A 10 6.04 -2.01 -3.38
CA ARG A 10 6.12 -3.26 -2.59
C ARG A 10 5.23 -3.30 -1.35
N PRO A 11 5.17 -2.24 -0.51
CA PRO A 11 4.29 -2.26 0.66
C PRO A 11 2.80 -2.45 0.31
N ASN A 12 2.37 -1.99 -0.86
CA ASN A 12 0.98 -2.18 -1.29
C ASN A 12 0.66 -3.64 -1.59
N PHE A 13 1.58 -4.39 -2.20
CA PHE A 13 1.36 -5.82 -2.49
C PHE A 13 1.11 -6.62 -1.22
N MET A 14 1.90 -6.36 -0.16
CA MET A 14 1.73 -7.03 1.12
C MET A 14 0.38 -6.73 1.78
N LYS A 15 -0.21 -5.57 1.50
CA LYS A 15 -1.52 -5.16 2.00
C LYS A 15 -2.66 -5.69 1.11
N ALA A 16 -2.46 -5.68 -0.20
CA ALA A 16 -3.48 -6.12 -1.16
C ALA A 16 -3.65 -7.65 -1.20
N ALA A 17 -2.58 -8.41 -1.03
CA ALA A 17 -2.61 -9.88 -1.14
C ALA A 17 -3.66 -10.56 -0.25
N PRO A 18 -3.77 -10.29 1.06
CA PRO A 18 -4.78 -10.91 1.90
C PRO A 18 -6.20 -10.45 1.56
N VAL A 19 -6.36 -9.20 1.11
CA VAL A 19 -7.66 -8.65 0.71
C VAL A 19 -8.16 -9.31 -0.58
N LEU A 20 -7.29 -9.43 -1.60
CA LEU A 20 -7.58 -10.16 -2.83
C LEU A 20 -7.99 -11.60 -2.54
N ALA A 21 -7.22 -12.30 -1.71
CA ALA A 21 -7.51 -13.68 -1.34
C ALA A 21 -8.83 -13.83 -0.57
N ALA A 22 -9.18 -12.88 0.28
CA ALA A 22 -10.45 -12.88 1.01
C ALA A 22 -11.63 -12.63 0.07
N LEU A 23 -11.56 -11.61 -0.79
CA LEU A 23 -12.61 -11.27 -1.75
C LEU A 23 -12.81 -12.35 -2.83
N ALA A 24 -11.77 -13.10 -3.19
CA ALA A 24 -11.91 -14.23 -4.12
C ALA A 24 -12.82 -15.36 -3.59
N ARG A 25 -13.08 -15.39 -2.30
CA ARG A 25 -14.00 -16.37 -1.66
C ARG A 25 -15.44 -15.87 -1.60
N VAL A 26 -15.66 -14.61 -1.96
CA VAL A 26 -17.01 -14.00 -1.92
C VAL A 26 -17.66 -14.16 -3.28
N SER A 27 -18.80 -14.87 -3.33
CA SER A 27 -19.55 -15.07 -4.57
C SER A 27 -20.08 -13.76 -5.14
N GLY A 28 -20.01 -13.59 -6.47
CA GLY A 28 -20.50 -12.40 -7.16
C GLY A 28 -19.55 -11.19 -7.08
N VAL A 29 -18.33 -11.35 -6.57
CA VAL A 29 -17.29 -10.32 -6.62
C VAL A 29 -16.32 -10.62 -7.76
N GLN A 30 -16.25 -9.71 -8.72
CA GLN A 30 -15.22 -9.68 -9.75
C GLN A 30 -14.11 -8.74 -9.28
N GLN A 31 -12.87 -9.13 -9.46
CA GLN A 31 -11.71 -8.34 -9.05
C GLN A 31 -10.85 -8.01 -10.27
N THR A 32 -10.29 -6.81 -10.29
CA THR A 32 -9.28 -6.37 -11.28
C THR A 32 -8.10 -5.77 -10.52
N LEU A 33 -6.90 -6.29 -10.76
CA LEU A 33 -5.67 -5.81 -10.16
C LEU A 33 -4.94 -4.87 -11.12
N ILE A 34 -4.72 -3.64 -10.68
CA ILE A 34 -4.03 -2.60 -11.43
C ILE A 34 -2.68 -2.31 -10.77
N HIS A 35 -1.60 -2.48 -11.52
CA HIS A 35 -0.26 -2.08 -11.13
C HIS A 35 0.10 -0.75 -11.80
N THR A 36 0.44 0.26 -11.01
CA THR A 36 0.77 1.58 -11.57
C THR A 36 2.16 1.65 -12.17
N GLY A 37 3.06 0.73 -11.84
CA GLY A 37 4.46 0.77 -12.28
C GLY A 37 5.29 1.83 -11.57
N GLN A 38 4.89 2.28 -10.38
CA GLN A 38 5.58 3.35 -9.64
C GLN A 38 7.06 3.02 -9.34
N HIS A 39 7.39 1.75 -9.08
CA HIS A 39 8.76 1.27 -8.95
C HIS A 39 9.09 0.31 -10.08
N TYR A 40 9.96 0.73 -10.97
CA TYR A 40 10.33 0.00 -12.17
C TYR A 40 11.48 -0.97 -11.88
N ASP A 41 11.12 -2.17 -11.44
CA ASP A 41 11.98 -3.35 -11.50
C ASP A 41 11.06 -4.56 -11.76
N SER A 42 10.84 -4.85 -13.03
CA SER A 42 9.93 -5.91 -13.48
C SER A 42 10.28 -7.26 -12.83
N ASN A 43 11.57 -7.61 -12.76
CA ASN A 43 12.02 -8.87 -12.19
C ASN A 43 11.72 -8.97 -10.68
N MET A 44 11.78 -7.85 -9.95
CA MET A 44 11.50 -7.85 -8.51
C MET A 44 10.00 -7.84 -8.22
N SER A 45 9.18 -7.19 -9.03
CA SER A 45 7.72 -7.19 -8.84
C SER A 45 7.13 -8.58 -9.05
N ASP A 46 7.56 -9.30 -10.10
CA ASP A 46 7.06 -10.66 -10.40
C ASP A 46 7.40 -11.66 -9.30
N VAL A 47 8.63 -11.60 -8.76
CA VAL A 47 9.02 -12.43 -7.62
C VAL A 47 8.15 -12.17 -6.39
N PHE A 48 7.84 -10.89 -6.11
CA PHE A 48 6.96 -10.52 -5.00
C PHE A 48 5.53 -11.02 -5.21
N LEU A 49 4.97 -10.85 -6.40
CA LEU A 49 3.63 -11.34 -6.72
C LEU A 49 3.54 -12.85 -6.53
N GLN A 50 4.54 -13.60 -7.02
CA GLN A 50 4.61 -15.06 -6.84
C GLN A 50 4.77 -15.46 -5.37
N GLN A 51 5.66 -14.79 -4.62
CA GLN A 51 5.85 -15.06 -3.20
C GLN A 51 4.62 -14.78 -2.36
N LEU A 52 3.86 -13.75 -2.71
CA LEU A 52 2.61 -13.37 -2.07
C LEU A 52 1.39 -14.13 -2.63
N GLU A 53 1.58 -15.04 -3.57
CA GLU A 53 0.50 -15.80 -4.22
C GLU A 53 -0.59 -14.89 -4.80
N MET A 54 -0.18 -13.74 -5.32
CA MET A 54 -1.07 -12.80 -5.98
C MET A 54 -1.21 -13.16 -7.46
N PRO A 55 -2.38 -12.91 -8.08
CA PRO A 55 -2.51 -13.01 -9.53
C PRO A 55 -1.62 -11.96 -10.22
N PRO A 56 -1.23 -12.20 -11.47
CA PRO A 56 -0.60 -11.14 -12.27
C PRO A 56 -1.56 -9.95 -12.39
N PRO A 57 -1.05 -8.72 -12.51
CA PRO A 57 -1.89 -7.56 -12.74
C PRO A 57 -2.67 -7.69 -14.07
N ASP A 58 -3.95 -7.36 -14.03
CA ASP A 58 -4.79 -7.29 -15.24
C ASP A 58 -4.43 -6.08 -16.11
N VAL A 59 -3.92 -5.01 -15.48
CA VAL A 59 -3.49 -3.78 -16.13
C VAL A 59 -2.21 -3.29 -15.49
N ASN A 60 -1.20 -2.95 -16.31
CA ASN A 60 0.00 -2.23 -15.88
C ASN A 60 0.00 -0.84 -16.52
N LEU A 61 0.12 0.20 -15.70
CA LEU A 61 0.13 1.58 -16.18
C LEU A 61 1.54 2.06 -16.61
N ASP A 62 2.60 1.33 -16.28
CA ASP A 62 4.00 1.59 -16.67
C ASP A 62 4.47 3.05 -16.44
N VAL A 63 4.13 3.61 -15.28
CA VAL A 63 4.41 5.03 -15.00
C VAL A 63 5.91 5.28 -14.75
N GLY A 64 6.59 4.35 -14.08
CA GLY A 64 8.01 4.47 -13.76
C GLY A 64 8.31 5.46 -12.62
N SER A 65 9.62 5.72 -12.45
CA SER A 65 10.12 6.63 -11.41
C SER A 65 10.12 8.08 -11.91
N GLY A 66 9.95 9.03 -10.98
CA GLY A 66 9.96 10.46 -11.29
C GLY A 66 9.79 11.32 -10.04
N SER A 67 9.67 12.64 -10.21
CA SER A 67 9.25 13.52 -9.11
C SER A 67 7.83 13.17 -8.65
N HIS A 68 7.49 13.45 -7.41
CA HIS A 68 6.15 13.18 -6.87
C HIS A 68 5.04 13.75 -7.76
N ALA A 69 5.20 15.02 -8.19
CA ALA A 69 4.21 15.67 -9.04
C ALA A 69 4.04 14.97 -10.39
N ARG A 70 5.15 14.68 -11.09
CA ARG A 70 5.12 13.99 -12.39
C ARG A 70 4.53 12.60 -12.26
N GLN A 71 4.97 11.84 -11.28
CA GLN A 71 4.50 10.47 -11.05
C GLN A 71 3.00 10.45 -10.73
N THR A 72 2.54 11.34 -9.84
CA THR A 72 1.10 11.46 -9.51
C THR A 72 0.27 11.82 -10.75
N ALA A 73 0.72 12.79 -11.53
CA ALA A 73 0.03 13.22 -12.77
C ALA A 73 -0.06 12.09 -13.81
N GLU A 74 1.04 11.37 -14.04
CA GLU A 74 1.08 10.23 -14.98
C GLU A 74 0.16 9.09 -14.51
N ILE A 75 0.13 8.78 -13.21
CA ILE A 75 -0.78 7.77 -12.67
C ILE A 75 -2.23 8.20 -12.92
N MET A 76 -2.58 9.44 -12.59
CA MET A 76 -3.93 9.95 -12.81
C MET A 76 -4.33 9.84 -14.29
N SER A 77 -3.48 10.31 -15.18
CA SER A 77 -3.72 10.35 -16.63
C SER A 77 -3.94 8.97 -17.24
N ARG A 78 -3.17 7.96 -16.78
CA ARG A 78 -3.26 6.59 -17.30
C ARG A 78 -4.33 5.75 -16.59
N PHE A 79 -4.68 6.10 -15.36
CA PHE A 79 -5.67 5.38 -14.58
C PHE A 79 -7.12 5.80 -14.95
N GLU A 80 -7.36 7.07 -15.26
CA GLU A 80 -8.69 7.59 -15.61
C GLU A 80 -9.37 6.81 -16.75
N PRO A 81 -8.71 6.53 -17.90
CA PRO A 81 -9.30 5.72 -18.97
C PRO A 81 -9.68 4.31 -18.50
N VAL A 82 -8.87 3.69 -17.64
CA VAL A 82 -9.14 2.35 -17.12
C VAL A 82 -10.41 2.33 -16.27
N VAL A 83 -10.58 3.32 -15.40
CA VAL A 83 -11.80 3.45 -14.58
C VAL A 83 -13.03 3.69 -15.46
N THR A 84 -12.91 4.57 -16.46
CA THR A 84 -13.99 4.91 -17.40
C THR A 84 -14.43 3.70 -18.23
N GLU A 85 -13.49 2.90 -18.69
CA GLU A 85 -13.75 1.69 -19.48
C GLU A 85 -14.32 0.56 -18.61
N ARG A 86 -13.67 0.27 -17.47
CA ARG A 86 -14.00 -0.88 -16.61
C ARG A 86 -15.24 -0.66 -15.75
N ARG A 87 -15.61 0.61 -15.48
CA ARG A 87 -16.78 1.03 -14.69
C ARG A 87 -16.93 0.23 -13.38
N PRO A 88 -15.92 0.26 -12.48
CA PRO A 88 -16.00 -0.49 -11.24
C PRO A 88 -17.08 0.06 -10.30
N ASP A 89 -17.65 -0.81 -9.49
CA ASP A 89 -18.53 -0.41 -8.40
C ASP A 89 -17.75 0.21 -7.24
N PHE A 90 -16.46 -0.21 -7.10
CA PHE A 90 -15.62 0.17 -5.97
C PHE A 90 -14.13 0.07 -6.30
N VAL A 91 -13.33 0.99 -5.79
CA VAL A 91 -11.87 0.99 -5.92
C VAL A 91 -11.22 0.90 -4.55
N LEU A 92 -10.31 -0.06 -4.35
CA LEU A 92 -9.50 -0.20 -3.16
C LEU A 92 -8.10 0.34 -3.41
N VAL A 93 -7.67 1.26 -2.54
CA VAL A 93 -6.32 1.81 -2.50
C VAL A 93 -5.63 1.43 -1.20
N TYR A 94 -4.30 1.32 -1.20
CA TYR A 94 -3.54 0.75 -0.10
C TYR A 94 -2.41 1.67 0.36
N GLY A 95 -2.38 2.00 1.65
CA GLY A 95 -1.31 2.80 2.26
C GLY A 95 -1.22 4.23 1.71
N ASP A 96 -0.02 4.73 1.48
CA ASP A 96 0.27 6.16 1.40
C ASP A 96 1.18 6.60 0.24
N VAL A 97 1.35 5.75 -0.75
CA VAL A 97 2.19 6.08 -1.93
C VAL A 97 1.47 7.01 -2.91
N ASN A 98 2.19 7.55 -3.90
CA ASN A 98 1.61 8.43 -4.91
C ASN A 98 0.47 7.76 -5.69
N SER A 99 0.56 6.44 -5.91
CA SER A 99 -0.52 5.66 -6.55
C SER A 99 -1.82 5.71 -5.78
N THR A 100 -1.76 5.71 -4.45
CA THR A 100 -2.91 5.74 -3.56
C THR A 100 -3.69 7.04 -3.72
N VAL A 101 -3.02 8.19 -3.57
CA VAL A 101 -3.66 9.50 -3.68
C VAL A 101 -4.11 9.79 -5.11
N ALA A 102 -3.32 9.41 -6.12
CA ALA A 102 -3.67 9.60 -7.53
C ALA A 102 -4.97 8.87 -7.90
N ALA A 103 -5.08 7.60 -7.50
CA ALA A 103 -6.28 6.81 -7.75
C ALA A 103 -7.51 7.38 -6.99
N ALA A 104 -7.34 7.77 -5.73
CA ALA A 104 -8.42 8.39 -4.95
C ALA A 104 -8.92 9.68 -5.59
N LEU A 105 -8.03 10.54 -6.09
CA LEU A 105 -8.38 11.78 -6.79
C LEU A 105 -9.17 11.52 -8.06
N VAL A 106 -8.73 10.57 -8.90
CA VAL A 106 -9.44 10.20 -10.13
C VAL A 106 -10.84 9.67 -9.80
N CYS A 107 -10.93 8.70 -8.90
CA CYS A 107 -12.21 8.10 -8.53
C CYS A 107 -13.18 9.11 -7.95
N SER A 108 -12.71 10.01 -7.07
CA SER A 108 -13.53 11.08 -6.50
C SER A 108 -14.12 12.00 -7.58
N LYS A 109 -13.34 12.34 -8.63
CA LYS A 109 -13.82 13.15 -9.77
C LYS A 109 -14.81 12.39 -10.66
N LEU A 110 -14.63 11.09 -10.83
CA LEU A 110 -15.51 10.23 -11.62
C LEU A 110 -16.71 9.68 -10.82
N GLN A 111 -16.87 10.08 -9.55
CA GLN A 111 -17.95 9.63 -8.67
C GLN A 111 -17.95 8.10 -8.46
N VAL A 112 -16.76 7.48 -8.49
CA VAL A 112 -16.55 6.07 -8.16
C VAL A 112 -16.13 5.97 -6.70
N ARG A 113 -16.78 5.09 -5.95
CA ARG A 113 -16.52 4.92 -4.52
C ARG A 113 -15.12 4.35 -4.25
N VAL A 114 -14.46 4.90 -3.22
CA VAL A 114 -13.10 4.54 -2.80
C VAL A 114 -13.08 3.96 -1.39
N GLY A 115 -12.35 2.87 -1.22
CA GLY A 115 -11.96 2.35 0.08
C GLY A 115 -10.46 2.45 0.30
N HIS A 116 -10.07 3.04 1.43
CA HIS A 116 -8.66 3.15 1.80
C HIS A 116 -8.30 2.11 2.85
N VAL A 117 -7.41 1.20 2.49
CA VAL A 117 -6.85 0.17 3.39
C VAL A 117 -5.59 0.72 4.05
N GLU A 118 -5.54 0.66 5.36
CA GLU A 118 -4.55 1.29 6.26
C GLU A 118 -4.79 2.80 6.41
N ALA A 119 -6.05 3.19 6.55
CA ALA A 119 -6.48 4.56 6.75
C ALA A 119 -6.20 5.07 8.17
N GLY A 120 -6.06 6.38 8.33
CA GLY A 120 -6.01 7.06 9.63
C GLY A 120 -4.67 7.07 10.33
N LEU A 121 -3.63 6.42 9.81
CA LEU A 121 -2.27 6.54 10.37
C LEU A 121 -1.73 7.95 10.15
N ARG A 122 -1.04 8.51 11.16
CA ARG A 122 -0.44 9.85 11.10
C ARG A 122 0.96 9.86 11.67
N SER A 123 1.90 10.38 10.88
CA SER A 123 3.26 10.75 11.37
C SER A 123 3.28 12.14 11.99
N ARG A 124 2.32 12.98 11.63
CA ARG A 124 2.23 14.41 11.99
C ARG A 124 3.38 15.25 11.47
N ASP A 125 4.17 14.70 10.56
CA ASP A 125 5.25 15.37 9.86
C ASP A 125 4.85 15.63 8.41
N ARG A 126 4.38 16.84 8.13
CA ARG A 126 3.97 17.28 6.80
C ARG A 126 5.12 17.48 5.81
N SER A 127 6.36 17.38 6.25
CA SER A 127 7.50 17.32 5.33
C SER A 127 7.60 15.98 4.61
N MET A 128 6.88 14.95 5.09
CA MET A 128 6.80 13.64 4.47
C MET A 128 5.70 13.63 3.39
N PRO A 129 6.03 13.33 2.13
CA PRO A 129 5.03 13.21 1.06
C PRO A 129 3.93 12.20 1.37
N GLU A 130 4.27 11.12 2.06
CA GLU A 130 3.35 10.06 2.47
C GLU A 130 2.27 10.58 3.42
N GLU A 131 2.62 11.52 4.32
CA GLU A 131 1.64 12.11 5.22
C GLU A 131 0.59 12.93 4.47
N ILE A 132 1.03 13.68 3.47
CA ILE A 132 0.13 14.43 2.59
C ILE A 132 -0.79 13.47 1.83
N ASN A 133 -0.24 12.39 1.29
CA ASN A 133 -1.00 11.37 0.57
C ASN A 133 -2.09 10.74 1.46
N ARG A 134 -1.76 10.37 2.71
CA ARG A 134 -2.73 9.80 3.67
C ARG A 134 -3.88 10.74 3.93
N ILE A 135 -3.57 11.98 4.31
CA ILE A 135 -4.59 12.98 4.65
C ILE A 135 -5.57 13.18 3.49
N ILE A 136 -5.06 13.36 2.26
CA ILE A 136 -5.89 13.57 1.08
C ILE A 136 -6.72 12.32 0.79
N THR A 137 -6.10 11.15 0.79
CA THR A 137 -6.80 9.89 0.50
C THR A 137 -7.91 9.61 1.50
N ASP A 138 -7.65 9.80 2.80
CA ASP A 138 -8.65 9.61 3.84
C ASP A 138 -9.86 10.54 3.67
N GLN A 139 -9.64 11.82 3.31
CA GLN A 139 -10.71 12.78 3.09
C GLN A 139 -11.58 12.47 1.87
N LEU A 140 -11.00 11.84 0.84
CA LEU A 140 -11.70 11.51 -0.40
C LEU A 140 -12.40 10.14 -0.35
N SER A 141 -12.08 9.29 0.63
CA SER A 141 -12.56 7.92 0.68
C SER A 141 -13.98 7.80 1.25
N ASP A 142 -14.73 6.84 0.74
CA ASP A 142 -16.07 6.49 1.22
C ASP A 142 -16.04 5.48 2.35
N LEU A 143 -15.05 4.56 2.33
CA LEU A 143 -14.78 3.59 3.39
C LEU A 143 -13.32 3.66 3.81
N LEU A 144 -13.09 3.70 5.13
CA LEU A 144 -11.76 3.81 5.72
C LEU A 144 -11.52 2.61 6.63
N PHE A 145 -10.62 1.75 6.20
CA PHE A 145 -10.26 0.53 6.93
C PHE A 145 -9.06 0.82 7.83
N ALA A 146 -9.36 1.17 9.09
CA ALA A 146 -8.37 1.58 10.08
C ALA A 146 -7.65 0.36 10.70
N PRO A 147 -6.29 0.38 10.80
CA PRO A 147 -5.54 -0.72 11.36
C PRO A 147 -5.52 -0.75 12.88
N SER A 148 -5.83 0.35 13.56
CA SER A 148 -5.65 0.53 15.00
C SER A 148 -6.61 1.56 15.58
N GLU A 149 -6.66 1.64 16.91
CA GLU A 149 -7.52 2.58 17.60
C GLU A 149 -7.09 4.03 17.45
N ASP A 150 -5.79 4.29 17.45
CA ASP A 150 -5.24 5.63 17.23
C ASP A 150 -5.54 6.14 15.81
N ALA A 151 -5.53 5.24 14.81
CA ALA A 151 -5.95 5.56 13.45
C ALA A 151 -7.44 5.97 13.39
N ASP A 152 -8.32 5.22 14.03
CA ASP A 152 -9.75 5.53 14.18
C ASP A 152 -9.94 6.90 14.85
N GLN A 153 -9.22 7.17 15.95
CA GLN A 153 -9.28 8.45 16.65
C GLN A 153 -8.78 9.63 15.79
N ASN A 154 -7.74 9.43 14.99
CA ASN A 154 -7.23 10.46 14.09
C ASN A 154 -8.29 10.85 13.05
N LEU A 155 -8.92 9.86 12.40
CA LEU A 155 -9.98 10.10 11.42
C LEU A 155 -11.15 10.90 12.02
N ARG A 156 -11.61 10.50 13.21
CA ARG A 156 -12.69 11.22 13.92
C ARG A 156 -12.31 12.66 14.25
N ARG A 157 -11.07 12.91 14.71
CA ARG A 157 -10.59 14.27 15.01
C ARG A 157 -10.49 15.14 13.75
N GLU A 158 -10.29 14.54 12.59
CA GLU A 158 -10.24 15.21 11.29
C GLU A 158 -11.63 15.39 10.63
N GLY A 159 -12.70 15.07 11.37
CA GLY A 159 -14.07 15.30 10.94
C GLY A 159 -14.66 14.23 10.03
N ILE A 160 -14.02 13.07 9.93
CA ILE A 160 -14.56 11.94 9.16
C ILE A 160 -15.77 11.35 9.90
N ASP A 161 -16.84 11.13 9.15
CA ASP A 161 -18.05 10.48 9.68
C ASP A 161 -17.74 9.07 10.18
N ALA A 162 -18.23 8.77 11.38
CA ALA A 162 -18.02 7.47 12.03
C ALA A 162 -18.54 6.29 11.20
N SER A 163 -19.59 6.49 10.41
CA SER A 163 -20.14 5.45 9.53
C SER A 163 -19.19 4.99 8.42
N LYS A 164 -18.22 5.83 8.07
CA LYS A 164 -17.18 5.51 7.07
C LYS A 164 -16.00 4.74 7.65
N ILE A 165 -15.82 4.74 8.99
CA ILE A 165 -14.63 4.22 9.65
C ILE A 165 -14.88 2.79 10.12
N HIS A 166 -14.05 1.87 9.63
CA HIS A 166 -14.12 0.44 9.96
C HIS A 166 -12.77 -0.01 10.51
N ARG A 167 -12.71 -0.33 11.81
CA ARG A 167 -11.50 -0.88 12.41
C ARG A 167 -11.38 -2.35 12.06
N VAL A 168 -10.44 -2.69 11.19
CA VAL A 168 -10.24 -4.04 10.65
C VAL A 168 -8.93 -4.70 11.10
N GLY A 169 -8.04 -3.96 11.76
CA GLY A 169 -6.70 -4.44 12.08
C GLY A 169 -5.71 -4.22 10.93
N ASN A 170 -4.47 -4.65 11.15
CA ASN A 170 -3.39 -4.46 10.19
C ASN A 170 -3.27 -5.66 9.25
N VAL A 171 -3.68 -5.50 8.00
CA VAL A 171 -3.64 -6.54 6.95
C VAL A 171 -2.22 -7.06 6.64
N MET A 172 -1.17 -6.33 7.01
CA MET A 172 0.20 -6.84 6.87
C MET A 172 0.49 -7.98 7.87
N ILE A 173 -0.20 -8.01 9.01
CA ILE A 173 -0.13 -9.13 9.95
C ILE A 173 -0.74 -10.39 9.34
N ASP A 174 -1.85 -10.26 8.59
CA ASP A 174 -2.46 -11.39 7.89
C ASP A 174 -1.48 -11.99 6.87
N THR A 175 -0.77 -11.13 6.13
CA THR A 175 0.28 -11.57 5.21
C THR A 175 1.42 -12.26 5.95
N LEU A 176 1.90 -11.69 7.07
CA LEU A 176 2.93 -12.30 7.89
C LEU A 176 2.52 -13.69 8.38
N VAL A 177 1.35 -13.81 8.98
CA VAL A 177 0.82 -15.08 9.52
C VAL A 177 0.70 -16.13 8.41
N ARG A 178 0.21 -15.73 7.23
CA ARG A 178 0.09 -16.63 6.07
C ARG A 178 1.44 -17.14 5.58
N LEU A 179 2.47 -16.29 5.55
CA LEU A 179 3.80 -16.64 5.03
C LEU A 179 4.73 -17.24 6.07
N LEU A 180 4.44 -17.10 7.36
CA LEU A 180 5.30 -17.57 8.45
C LEU A 180 5.67 -19.06 8.33
N PRO A 181 4.74 -20.02 8.07
CA PRO A 181 5.08 -21.43 7.91
C PRO A 181 6.08 -21.69 6.77
N ARG A 182 6.01 -20.86 5.71
CA ARG A 182 6.92 -20.96 4.57
C ARG A 182 8.30 -20.37 4.92
N SER A 183 8.35 -19.23 5.61
CA SER A 183 9.61 -18.59 5.97
C SER A 183 10.46 -19.44 6.92
N LEU A 184 9.85 -20.19 7.79
CA LEU A 184 10.55 -21.10 8.71
C LEU A 184 11.35 -22.21 8.00
N ARG A 185 11.00 -22.53 6.73
CA ARG A 185 11.74 -23.50 5.90
C ARG A 185 13.01 -22.92 5.27
N TYR A 186 13.16 -21.59 5.27
CA TYR A 186 14.27 -20.87 4.64
C TYR A 186 15.23 -20.25 5.65
N LYS A 187 15.26 -20.78 6.88
CA LYS A 187 16.23 -20.32 7.87
C LYS A 187 17.64 -20.64 7.36
N PRO A 188 18.53 -19.64 7.18
CA PRO A 188 19.93 -19.91 6.85
C PRO A 188 20.61 -20.74 7.94
N ASP A 189 21.41 -21.73 7.54
CA ASP A 189 22.06 -22.66 8.48
C ASP A 189 23.16 -21.99 9.32
N ASP A 190 23.68 -20.86 8.84
CA ASP A 190 24.77 -20.08 9.43
C ASP A 190 24.31 -19.02 10.43
N LEU A 191 23.00 -18.90 10.69
CA LEU A 191 22.49 -17.93 11.66
C LEU A 191 22.85 -18.33 13.09
N PRO A 192 23.43 -17.42 13.90
CA PRO A 192 23.69 -17.66 15.30
C PRO A 192 22.38 -17.92 16.06
N ALA A 193 22.48 -18.62 17.20
CA ALA A 193 21.33 -18.96 18.03
C ALA A 193 20.55 -17.71 18.54
N ARG A 194 21.25 -16.60 18.69
CA ARG A 194 20.67 -15.28 19.02
C ARG A 194 21.16 -14.25 18.02
N TYR A 195 20.24 -13.57 17.39
CA TYR A 195 20.54 -12.47 16.46
C TYR A 195 19.44 -11.41 16.50
N ALA A 196 19.78 -10.19 16.09
CA ALA A 196 18.83 -9.12 15.84
C ALA A 196 18.79 -8.83 14.34
N LEU A 197 17.61 -8.80 13.76
CA LEU A 197 17.41 -8.34 12.39
C LEU A 197 17.05 -6.86 12.41
N VAL A 198 17.88 -6.04 11.77
CA VAL A 198 17.67 -4.59 11.66
C VAL A 198 17.49 -4.22 10.19
N THR A 199 16.42 -3.49 9.88
CA THR A 199 16.19 -2.92 8.55
C THR A 199 16.14 -1.41 8.63
N LEU A 200 16.95 -0.74 7.81
CA LEU A 200 17.03 0.73 7.71
C LEU A 200 16.81 1.13 6.26
N HIS A 201 15.75 1.89 5.99
CA HIS A 201 15.33 2.22 4.62
C HIS A 201 14.93 3.69 4.41
N ARG A 202 15.21 4.59 5.38
CA ARG A 202 15.02 6.03 5.21
C ARG A 202 16.36 6.72 4.99
N PRO A 203 16.48 7.66 4.03
CA PRO A 203 17.74 8.41 3.79
C PRO A 203 18.30 9.07 5.04
N GLN A 204 17.45 9.65 5.89
CA GLN A 204 17.88 10.29 7.15
C GLN A 204 18.55 9.31 8.14
N MET A 205 18.23 8.02 8.06
CA MET A 205 18.85 6.98 8.88
C MET A 205 20.24 6.57 8.38
N TRP A 206 20.57 6.87 7.11
CA TRP A 206 21.88 6.58 6.52
C TRP A 206 22.86 7.75 6.64
N MET A 207 22.36 8.97 6.82
CA MET A 207 23.16 10.17 6.98
C MET A 207 23.62 10.39 8.43
N ILE A 208 24.14 9.35 9.07
CA ILE A 208 24.96 9.54 10.26
C ILE A 208 26.29 10.11 9.75
N ARG A 209 26.51 11.41 10.06
CA ARG A 209 27.75 12.10 9.72
C ARG A 209 28.94 11.23 10.08
N SER A 210 29.99 11.27 9.28
CA SER A 210 31.21 10.47 9.21
C SER A 210 32.00 10.19 10.51
N GLY A 211 31.39 10.23 11.66
CA GLY A 211 32.01 9.92 12.96
C GLY A 211 31.51 8.65 13.67
N CYS A 212 30.44 8.00 13.20
CA CYS A 212 29.81 6.92 13.94
C CYS A 212 29.73 5.55 13.20
N VAL A 213 30.31 5.44 12.00
CA VAL A 213 30.29 4.17 11.23
C VAL A 213 31.11 3.07 11.92
N SER A 214 32.07 3.44 12.79
CA SER A 214 32.89 2.48 13.53
C SER A 214 32.16 1.78 14.71
N CYS A 215 30.98 2.30 15.13
CA CYS A 215 30.24 1.72 16.26
C CYS A 215 29.31 0.56 15.87
N TRP A 216 29.02 0.35 14.60
CA TRP A 216 28.04 -0.65 14.15
C TRP A 216 28.61 -2.04 13.84
N TRP A 217 29.95 -2.19 13.84
CA TRP A 217 30.62 -3.45 13.49
C TRP A 217 31.27 -4.18 14.69
N ARG A 218 30.92 -3.84 15.91
CA ARG A 218 31.39 -4.53 17.10
C ARG A 218 30.24 -4.95 18.03
N TRP A 219 29.53 -5.96 17.60
CA TRP A 219 28.74 -6.83 18.50
C TRP A 219 28.85 -8.27 18.04
#